data_c784782724f32cab335f270f5839375e
#
_entry.id   c784782724f32cab335f270f5839375e
#
_cell.length_a   1.000
_cell.length_b   1.000
_cell.length_c   1.000
_cell.angle_alpha   90.00
_cell.angle_beta   90.00
_cell.angle_gamma   90.00
#
_symmetry.space_group_name_H-M   'P 1'
#
loop_
_entity.id
_entity.type
_entity.pdbx_description
1 polymer ?
#
loop_
_entity_poly.entity_id
_entity_poly.type
_entity_poly.pdbx_seq_one_letter_code
_entity_poly.pdbx_strand_id
1 'polypeptide(L)'
;MATLDHWITNYLNDCRYRKHLDVKTLRAYRSDLNEFTTYIVDQDVDFLNKHSISAYVNDLHKNKSPRTVKRKIASLHAFYRYLVYEELVESDPFYRLDLTFRLPSQLPRYIPTHMLRDFYVTLYGNNSERQSAFKKKCALRDIAVMELLIASGLRISELCELTTDAVNLAENEIRIRGKGNKERIIQLTEPVTISALNEYFESFSQEIQDTGFFFINN
;
A
#
# COMPACT_ATOMS: atom_id res chain seq x y z
N MET A 1 -2.89 27.57 -17.24
CA MET A 1 -3.05 26.08 -17.29
C MET A 1 -1.75 25.36 -17.59
N ALA A 2 -1.03 25.66 -18.67
CA ALA A 2 0.29 25.05 -18.96
C ALA A 2 1.29 25.17 -17.78
N THR A 3 1.19 26.21 -17.00
CA THR A 3 2.09 26.47 -15.86
C THR A 3 1.86 25.48 -14.69
N LEU A 4 0.61 25.20 -14.33
CA LEU A 4 0.29 24.31 -13.20
C LEU A 4 0.69 22.85 -13.50
N ASP A 5 0.35 22.34 -14.67
CA ASP A 5 0.72 20.98 -15.08
C ASP A 5 2.25 20.80 -15.19
N HIS A 6 2.94 21.84 -15.66
CA HIS A 6 4.39 21.83 -15.70
C HIS A 6 5.00 21.78 -14.29
N TRP A 7 4.50 22.57 -13.35
CA TRP A 7 4.97 22.59 -11.97
C TRP A 7 4.68 21.26 -11.25
N ILE A 8 3.50 20.67 -11.49
CA ILE A 8 3.17 19.33 -10.94
C ILE A 8 4.15 18.28 -11.48
N THR A 9 4.46 18.31 -12.78
CA THR A 9 5.41 17.38 -13.38
C THR A 9 6.79 17.51 -12.75
N ASN A 10 7.30 18.74 -12.61
CA ASN A 10 8.59 19.00 -11.98
C ASN A 10 8.61 18.56 -10.51
N TYR A 11 7.55 18.83 -9.75
CA TYR A 11 7.41 18.37 -8.37
C TYR A 11 7.44 16.84 -8.25
N LEU A 12 6.72 16.13 -9.11
CA LEU A 12 6.72 14.67 -9.10
C LEU A 12 8.08 14.08 -9.49
N ASN A 13 8.80 14.74 -10.39
CA ASN A 13 10.19 14.38 -10.72
C ASN A 13 11.13 14.61 -9.55
N ASP A 14 11.01 15.73 -8.84
CA ASP A 14 11.75 16.00 -7.61
C ASP A 14 11.48 14.93 -6.53
N CYS A 15 10.20 14.62 -6.31
CA CYS A 15 9.80 13.56 -5.40
C CYS A 15 10.39 12.20 -5.78
N ARG A 16 10.49 11.89 -7.07
CA ARG A 16 11.03 10.63 -7.58
C ARG A 16 12.55 10.55 -7.48
N TYR A 17 13.25 11.55 -8.00
CA TYR A 17 14.69 11.46 -8.21
C TYR A 17 15.52 12.06 -7.08
N ARG A 18 15.05 13.11 -6.41
CA ARG A 18 15.75 13.76 -5.30
C ARG A 18 15.33 13.19 -3.94
N LYS A 19 14.01 12.99 -3.75
CA LYS A 19 13.48 12.48 -2.47
C LYS A 19 13.34 10.96 -2.43
N HIS A 20 13.53 10.28 -3.55
CA HIS A 20 13.40 8.82 -3.68
C HIS A 20 12.10 8.25 -3.08
N LEU A 21 10.98 8.95 -3.31
CA LEU A 21 9.69 8.50 -2.80
C LEU A 21 9.22 7.24 -3.52
N ASP A 22 8.56 6.37 -2.77
CA ASP A 22 7.96 5.13 -3.26
C ASP A 22 6.94 5.39 -4.38
N VAL A 23 6.88 4.46 -5.35
CA VAL A 23 5.98 4.54 -6.52
C VAL A 23 4.51 4.68 -6.12
N LYS A 24 4.07 4.03 -5.03
CA LYS A 24 2.70 4.14 -4.52
C LYS A 24 2.42 5.56 -4.00
N THR A 25 3.40 6.18 -3.33
CA THR A 25 3.31 7.59 -2.88
C THR A 25 3.25 8.55 -4.06
N LEU A 26 4.09 8.36 -5.08
CA LEU A 26 4.07 9.19 -6.30
C LEU A 26 2.74 9.07 -7.04
N ARG A 27 2.18 7.86 -7.13
CA ARG A 27 0.86 7.63 -7.73
C ARG A 27 -0.25 8.35 -6.96
N ALA A 28 -0.21 8.32 -5.62
CA ALA A 28 -1.16 9.03 -4.78
C ALA A 28 -1.05 10.55 -4.97
N TYR A 29 0.17 11.10 -4.94
CA TYR A 29 0.39 12.53 -5.19
C TYR A 29 -0.11 12.96 -6.56
N ARG A 30 0.21 12.21 -7.61
CA ARG A 30 -0.28 12.49 -8.96
C ARG A 30 -1.81 12.50 -9.02
N SER A 31 -2.45 11.48 -8.44
CA SER A 31 -3.93 11.39 -8.42
C SER A 31 -4.56 12.56 -7.67
N ASP A 32 -3.97 12.97 -6.53
CA ASP A 32 -4.50 14.06 -5.72
C ASP A 32 -4.33 15.43 -6.40
N LEU A 33 -3.18 15.66 -7.02
CA LEU A 33 -2.90 16.90 -7.72
C LEU A 33 -3.71 17.02 -9.03
N ASN A 34 -3.90 15.92 -9.75
CA ASN A 34 -4.77 15.92 -10.93
C ASN A 34 -6.23 16.25 -10.58
N GLU A 35 -6.78 15.68 -9.48
CA GLU A 35 -8.13 16.00 -9.03
C GLU A 35 -8.26 17.48 -8.64
N PHE A 36 -7.22 18.04 -8.00
CA PHE A 36 -7.16 19.46 -7.70
C PHE A 36 -7.09 20.31 -8.98
N THR A 37 -6.26 19.95 -9.95
CA THR A 37 -6.18 20.66 -11.24
C THR A 37 -7.53 20.66 -11.96
N THR A 38 -8.21 19.51 -12.00
CA THR A 38 -9.56 19.43 -12.58
C THR A 38 -10.52 20.39 -11.89
N TYR A 39 -10.53 20.41 -10.55
CA TYR A 39 -11.38 21.33 -9.80
C TYR A 39 -11.08 22.81 -10.13
N ILE A 40 -9.81 23.20 -10.17
CA ILE A 40 -9.38 24.58 -10.49
C ILE A 40 -9.85 25.00 -11.88
N VAL A 41 -9.73 24.08 -12.86
CA VAL A 41 -10.18 24.30 -14.24
C VAL A 41 -11.69 24.42 -14.33
N ASP A 42 -12.43 23.49 -13.71
CA ASP A 42 -13.89 23.44 -13.77
C ASP A 42 -14.54 24.66 -13.08
N GLN A 43 -13.89 25.19 -12.04
CA GLN A 43 -14.40 26.36 -11.30
C GLN A 43 -13.84 27.69 -11.84
N ASP A 44 -12.92 27.64 -12.80
CA ASP A 44 -12.23 28.83 -13.36
C ASP A 44 -11.65 29.75 -12.27
N VAL A 45 -10.92 29.17 -11.31
CA VAL A 45 -10.37 29.88 -10.15
C VAL A 45 -8.85 29.84 -10.11
N ASP A 46 -8.25 30.82 -9.46
CA ASP A 46 -6.80 30.87 -9.27
C ASP A 46 -6.36 29.84 -8.20
N PHE A 47 -5.45 28.94 -8.59
CA PHE A 47 -4.91 27.91 -7.71
C PHE A 47 -3.96 28.45 -6.62
N LEU A 48 -3.46 29.68 -6.76
CA LEU A 48 -2.63 30.35 -5.74
C LEU A 48 -3.48 31.10 -4.71
N ASN A 49 -4.78 31.26 -4.97
CA ASN A 49 -5.66 31.95 -4.05
C ASN A 49 -6.08 31.03 -2.90
N LYS A 50 -5.81 31.46 -1.66
CA LYS A 50 -6.19 30.71 -0.45
C LYS A 50 -7.69 30.38 -0.36
N HIS A 51 -8.57 31.25 -0.91
CA HIS A 51 -10.00 31.01 -0.90
C HIS A 51 -10.40 29.88 -1.85
N SER A 52 -9.73 29.77 -3.00
CA SER A 52 -9.92 28.64 -3.93
C SER A 52 -9.51 27.30 -3.29
N ILE A 53 -8.39 27.30 -2.56
CA ILE A 53 -7.94 26.11 -1.81
C ILE A 53 -8.94 25.74 -0.71
N SER A 54 -9.41 26.72 0.06
CA SER A 54 -10.42 26.50 1.11
C SER A 54 -11.73 25.96 0.52
N ALA A 55 -12.19 26.50 -0.61
CA ALA A 55 -13.38 26.04 -1.30
C ALA A 55 -13.22 24.59 -1.80
N TYR A 56 -12.07 24.24 -2.38
CA TYR A 56 -11.75 22.87 -2.76
C TYR A 56 -11.77 21.90 -1.57
N VAL A 57 -11.14 22.28 -0.45
CA VAL A 57 -11.17 21.46 0.77
C VAL A 57 -12.59 21.27 1.30
N ASN A 58 -13.41 22.31 1.28
CA ASN A 58 -14.82 22.21 1.66
C ASN A 58 -15.59 21.26 0.73
N ASP A 59 -15.30 21.28 -0.58
CA ASP A 59 -15.92 20.36 -1.52
C ASP A 59 -15.48 18.90 -1.27
N LEU A 60 -14.20 18.68 -0.97
CA LEU A 60 -13.70 17.37 -0.57
C LEU A 60 -14.44 16.82 0.65
N HIS A 61 -14.75 17.65 1.64
CA HIS A 61 -15.48 17.22 2.84
C HIS A 61 -16.91 16.75 2.56
N LYS A 62 -17.55 17.23 1.49
CA LYS A 62 -18.89 16.78 1.09
C LYS A 62 -18.87 15.36 0.51
N ASN A 63 -17.81 14.98 -0.19
CA ASN A 63 -17.78 13.84 -1.08
C ASN A 63 -16.79 12.74 -0.67
N LYS A 64 -15.87 13.00 0.28
CA LYS A 64 -14.79 12.10 0.64
C LYS A 64 -14.77 11.79 2.14
N SER A 65 -14.19 10.66 2.51
CA SER A 65 -13.97 10.33 3.92
C SER A 65 -12.95 11.27 4.57
N PRO A 66 -13.05 11.55 5.88
CA PRO A 66 -12.11 12.44 6.58
C PRO A 66 -10.63 12.03 6.42
N ARG A 67 -10.33 10.73 6.37
CA ARG A 67 -8.97 10.24 6.12
C ARG A 67 -8.48 10.60 4.71
N THR A 68 -9.35 10.47 3.71
CA THR A 68 -9.05 10.84 2.32
C THR A 68 -8.80 12.35 2.21
N VAL A 69 -9.65 13.17 2.83
CA VAL A 69 -9.47 14.63 2.86
C VAL A 69 -8.13 14.99 3.47
N LYS A 70 -7.79 14.42 4.65
CA LYS A 70 -6.50 14.68 5.31
C LYS A 70 -5.31 14.32 4.41
N ARG A 71 -5.36 13.19 3.70
CA ARG A 71 -4.31 12.77 2.78
C ARG A 71 -4.16 13.77 1.62
N LYS A 72 -5.28 14.18 1.01
CA LYS A 72 -5.28 15.14 -0.11
C LYS A 72 -4.76 16.51 0.29
N ILE A 73 -5.15 17.01 1.45
CA ILE A 73 -4.60 18.26 2.03
C ILE A 73 -3.08 18.13 2.21
N ALA A 74 -2.60 17.00 2.74
CA ALA A 74 -1.17 16.77 2.92
C ALA A 74 -0.41 16.74 1.58
N SER A 75 -0.98 16.12 0.54
CA SER A 75 -0.41 16.11 -0.82
C SER A 75 -0.30 17.52 -1.42
N LEU A 76 -1.36 18.32 -1.30
CA LEU A 76 -1.38 19.71 -1.76
C LEU A 76 -0.37 20.57 -0.97
N HIS A 77 -0.37 20.48 0.34
CA HIS A 77 0.56 21.25 1.17
C HIS A 77 2.02 20.92 0.83
N ALA A 78 2.34 19.63 0.58
CA ALA A 78 3.67 19.23 0.15
C ALA A 78 4.05 19.83 -1.22
N PHE A 79 3.09 19.93 -2.16
CA PHE A 79 3.28 20.56 -3.45
C PHE A 79 3.52 22.08 -3.32
N TYR A 80 2.70 22.81 -2.56
CA TYR A 80 2.90 24.25 -2.37
C TYR A 80 4.19 24.59 -1.64
N ARG A 81 4.59 23.78 -0.67
CA ARG A 81 5.92 23.93 -0.04
C ARG A 81 7.07 23.75 -1.03
N TYR A 82 6.91 22.86 -2.01
CA TYR A 82 7.87 22.73 -3.11
C TYR A 82 7.89 23.99 -3.98
N LEU A 83 6.72 24.55 -4.35
CA LEU A 83 6.66 25.79 -5.14
C LEU A 83 7.35 26.96 -4.44
N VAL A 84 7.15 27.10 -3.13
CA VAL A 84 7.83 28.14 -2.33
C VAL A 84 9.34 27.89 -2.27
N TYR A 85 9.76 26.64 -2.08
CA TYR A 85 11.17 26.27 -2.02
C TYR A 85 11.91 26.53 -3.34
N GLU A 86 11.27 26.28 -4.47
CA GLU A 86 11.80 26.55 -5.81
C GLU A 86 11.58 28.02 -6.25
N GLU A 87 11.12 28.88 -5.32
CA GLU A 87 10.88 30.31 -5.57
C GLU A 87 9.89 30.59 -6.74
N LEU A 88 9.03 29.62 -7.06
CA LEU A 88 8.01 29.73 -8.10
C LEU A 88 6.80 30.54 -7.64
N VAL A 89 6.62 30.67 -6.33
CA VAL A 89 5.59 31.48 -5.66
C VAL A 89 6.19 32.19 -4.44
N GLU A 90 5.74 33.41 -4.19
CA GLU A 90 6.28 34.26 -3.11
C GLU A 90 5.90 33.76 -1.70
N SER A 91 4.76 33.13 -1.56
CA SER A 91 4.24 32.68 -0.26
C SER A 91 3.40 31.42 -0.38
N ASP A 92 3.37 30.63 0.71
CA ASP A 92 2.53 29.43 0.82
C ASP A 92 1.05 29.85 0.99
N PRO A 93 0.16 29.52 0.03
CA PRO A 93 -1.26 29.84 0.16
C PRO A 93 -1.96 29.11 1.32
N PHE A 94 -1.34 28.06 1.86
CA PHE A 94 -1.81 27.40 3.11
C PHE A 94 -1.54 28.22 4.36
N TYR A 95 -0.69 29.25 4.28
CA TYR A 95 -0.44 30.13 5.41
C TYR A 95 -1.74 30.83 5.85
N ARG A 96 -2.08 30.70 7.12
CA ARG A 96 -3.33 31.20 7.72
C ARG A 96 -4.63 30.53 7.22
N LEU A 97 -4.54 29.30 6.66
CA LEU A 97 -5.73 28.46 6.49
C LEU A 97 -5.86 27.53 7.70
N ASP A 98 -7.01 27.58 8.37
CA ASP A 98 -7.36 26.56 9.35
C ASP A 98 -8.05 25.40 8.64
N LEU A 99 -7.28 24.33 8.44
CA LEU A 99 -7.73 23.08 7.81
C LEU A 99 -7.79 21.94 8.84
N THR A 100 -7.86 22.30 10.13
CA THR A 100 -7.92 21.31 11.20
C THR A 100 -9.33 20.73 11.30
N PHE A 101 -9.41 19.40 11.41
CA PHE A 101 -10.65 18.68 11.68
C PHE A 101 -10.37 17.39 12.42
N ARG A 102 -11.35 16.93 13.17
CA ARG A 102 -11.23 15.68 13.95
C ARG A 102 -11.39 14.47 13.05
N LEU A 103 -10.43 13.56 13.13
CA LEU A 103 -10.61 12.22 12.58
C LEU A 103 -11.39 11.38 13.59
N PRO A 104 -12.41 10.63 13.16
CA PRO A 104 -13.07 9.69 14.04
C PRO A 104 -12.05 8.64 14.53
N SER A 105 -11.99 8.48 15.85
CA SER A 105 -11.20 7.41 16.45
C SER A 105 -11.91 6.10 16.16
N GLN A 106 -11.21 5.18 15.48
CA GLN A 106 -11.70 3.84 15.23
C GLN A 106 -10.89 2.88 16.07
N LEU A 107 -11.58 2.07 16.84
CA LEU A 107 -10.95 0.93 17.54
C LEU A 107 -10.37 -0.05 16.51
N PRO A 108 -9.22 -0.67 16.81
CA PRO A 108 -8.70 -1.74 15.97
C PRO A 108 -9.75 -2.83 15.79
N ARG A 109 -9.95 -3.26 14.55
CA ARG A 109 -10.79 -4.43 14.28
C ARG A 109 -9.93 -5.68 14.48
N TYR A 110 -10.44 -6.61 15.26
CA TYR A 110 -9.83 -7.93 15.43
C TYR A 110 -10.78 -9.01 14.93
N ILE A 111 -10.23 -10.12 14.52
CA ILE A 111 -11.00 -11.29 14.11
C ILE A 111 -11.24 -12.14 15.38
N PRO A 112 -12.50 -12.38 15.79
CA PRO A 112 -12.78 -13.23 16.94
C PRO A 112 -12.22 -14.65 16.75
N THR A 113 -11.77 -15.27 17.85
CA THR A 113 -11.12 -16.59 17.82
C THR A 113 -12.01 -17.68 17.19
N HIS A 114 -13.33 -17.65 17.43
CA HIS A 114 -14.25 -18.61 16.81
C HIS A 114 -14.26 -18.48 15.29
N MET A 115 -14.26 -17.25 14.75
CA MET A 115 -14.20 -17.02 13.29
C MET A 115 -12.88 -17.50 12.69
N LEU A 116 -11.76 -17.35 13.40
CA LEU A 116 -10.49 -17.91 12.98
C LEU A 116 -10.55 -19.44 12.93
N ARG A 117 -11.16 -20.07 13.93
CA ARG A 117 -11.35 -21.52 13.95
C ARG A 117 -12.18 -22.01 12.76
N ASP A 118 -13.33 -21.38 12.50
CA ASP A 118 -14.19 -21.72 11.37
C ASP A 118 -13.49 -21.51 10.03
N PHE A 119 -12.69 -20.45 9.94
CA PHE A 119 -11.84 -20.20 8.78
C PHE A 119 -10.82 -21.33 8.56
N TYR A 120 -10.10 -21.75 9.60
CA TYR A 120 -9.15 -22.86 9.51
C TYR A 120 -9.83 -24.19 9.11
N VAL A 121 -10.99 -24.49 9.68
CA VAL A 121 -11.77 -25.66 9.29
C VAL A 121 -12.11 -25.63 7.81
N THR A 122 -12.49 -24.47 7.28
CA THR A 122 -12.80 -24.30 5.86
C THR A 122 -11.53 -24.40 4.98
N LEU A 123 -10.44 -23.76 5.40
CA LEU A 123 -9.17 -23.73 4.68
C LEU A 123 -8.60 -25.14 4.49
N TYR A 124 -8.60 -25.94 5.55
CA TYR A 124 -8.09 -27.32 5.49
C TYR A 124 -9.12 -28.34 4.98
N GLY A 125 -10.42 -28.06 5.17
CA GLY A 125 -11.50 -28.94 4.72
C GLY A 125 -11.69 -29.00 3.20
N ASN A 126 -11.20 -28.01 2.48
CA ASN A 126 -11.29 -27.96 1.01
C ASN A 126 -10.38 -28.95 0.27
N ASN A 127 -9.63 -29.76 0.98
CA ASN A 127 -8.67 -30.72 0.44
C ASN A 127 -9.30 -32.08 0.07
N SER A 128 -10.52 -32.09 -0.53
CA SER A 128 -11.19 -33.33 -0.88
C SER A 128 -10.53 -34.01 -2.09
N GLU A 129 -10.44 -35.36 -2.05
CA GLU A 129 -9.84 -36.21 -3.09
C GLU A 129 -10.47 -36.04 -4.51
N ARG A 130 -11.67 -35.49 -4.59
CA ARG A 130 -12.43 -35.23 -5.82
C ARG A 130 -12.05 -33.94 -6.56
N GLN A 131 -11.12 -33.13 -6.06
CA GLN A 131 -10.72 -31.90 -6.70
C GLN A 131 -9.72 -32.15 -7.86
N SER A 132 -9.80 -31.29 -8.91
CA SER A 132 -8.80 -31.30 -9.97
C SER A 132 -7.39 -30.98 -9.40
N ALA A 133 -6.33 -31.49 -10.07
CA ALA A 133 -4.95 -31.21 -9.70
C ALA A 133 -4.67 -29.70 -9.52
N PHE A 134 -5.25 -28.87 -10.38
CA PHE A 134 -5.15 -27.42 -10.29
C PHE A 134 -5.75 -26.88 -8.99
N LYS A 135 -6.96 -27.32 -8.61
CA LYS A 135 -7.60 -26.88 -7.35
C LYS A 135 -6.82 -27.31 -6.13
N LYS A 136 -6.24 -28.52 -6.14
CA LYS A 136 -5.37 -28.99 -5.06
C LYS A 136 -4.14 -28.10 -4.92
N LYS A 137 -3.49 -27.78 -6.04
CA LYS A 137 -2.34 -26.88 -6.08
C LYS A 137 -2.68 -25.48 -5.54
N CYS A 138 -3.82 -24.91 -5.94
CA CYS A 138 -4.31 -23.63 -5.39
C CYS A 138 -4.57 -23.71 -3.88
N ALA A 139 -5.16 -24.82 -3.38
CA ALA A 139 -5.42 -25.00 -1.96
C ALA A 139 -4.12 -25.04 -1.13
N LEU A 140 -3.08 -25.73 -1.60
CA LEU A 140 -1.76 -25.72 -0.96
C LEU A 140 -1.16 -24.32 -0.86
N ARG A 141 -1.25 -23.53 -1.94
CA ARG A 141 -0.82 -22.14 -1.94
C ARG A 141 -1.60 -21.29 -0.91
N ASP A 142 -2.91 -21.43 -0.92
CA ASP A 142 -3.78 -20.63 -0.06
C ASP A 142 -3.55 -20.98 1.43
N ILE A 143 -3.30 -22.25 1.76
CA ILE A 143 -2.90 -22.71 3.09
C ILE A 143 -1.55 -22.06 3.48
N ALA A 144 -0.52 -22.19 2.64
CA ALA A 144 0.81 -21.66 2.92
C ALA A 144 0.80 -20.12 3.11
N VAL A 145 0.03 -19.41 2.29
CA VAL A 145 -0.15 -17.95 2.40
C VAL A 145 -0.79 -17.58 3.74
N MET A 146 -1.88 -18.25 4.12
CA MET A 146 -2.60 -17.92 5.34
C MET A 146 -1.84 -18.31 6.60
N GLU A 147 -1.21 -19.47 6.61
CA GLU A 147 -0.33 -19.90 7.69
C GLU A 147 0.80 -18.90 7.91
N LEU A 148 1.49 -18.50 6.83
CA LEU A 148 2.56 -17.53 6.94
C LEU A 148 2.08 -16.16 7.43
N LEU A 149 0.96 -15.65 6.92
CA LEU A 149 0.42 -14.36 7.35
C LEU A 149 0.06 -14.35 8.84
N ILE A 150 -0.54 -15.44 9.34
CA ILE A 150 -0.97 -15.53 10.74
C ILE A 150 0.24 -15.71 11.66
N ALA A 151 1.19 -16.58 11.31
CA ALA A 151 2.37 -16.84 12.14
C ALA A 151 3.34 -15.65 12.19
N SER A 152 3.46 -14.87 11.09
CA SER A 152 4.50 -13.85 10.95
C SER A 152 4.00 -12.41 11.11
N GLY A 153 2.71 -12.14 10.95
CA GLY A 153 2.15 -10.80 10.89
C GLY A 153 2.65 -9.97 9.70
N LEU A 154 3.06 -10.61 8.62
CA LEU A 154 3.48 -9.95 7.39
C LEU A 154 2.37 -9.09 6.80
N ARG A 155 2.76 -7.96 6.18
CA ARG A 155 1.81 -7.22 5.32
C ARG A 155 1.62 -7.98 4.01
N ILE A 156 0.41 -7.90 3.45
CA ILE A 156 0.11 -8.50 2.14
C ILE A 156 1.12 -8.06 1.06
N SER A 157 1.54 -6.79 1.06
CA SER A 157 2.55 -6.32 0.09
C SER A 157 3.92 -6.95 0.30
N GLU A 158 4.33 -7.22 1.54
CA GLU A 158 5.60 -7.88 1.87
C GLU A 158 5.56 -9.34 1.42
N LEU A 159 4.42 -10.02 1.61
CA LEU A 159 4.23 -11.38 1.13
C LEU A 159 4.26 -11.45 -0.41
N CYS A 160 3.57 -10.54 -1.11
CA CYS A 160 3.57 -10.51 -2.58
C CYS A 160 4.94 -10.17 -3.19
N GLU A 161 5.80 -9.48 -2.46
CA GLU A 161 7.15 -9.08 -2.88
C GLU A 161 8.23 -10.06 -2.38
N LEU A 162 7.83 -11.18 -1.72
CA LEU A 162 8.74 -12.15 -1.16
C LEU A 162 9.46 -12.94 -2.27
N THR A 163 10.76 -12.78 -2.36
CA THR A 163 11.60 -13.48 -3.34
C THR A 163 12.10 -14.82 -2.81
N THR A 164 12.54 -15.70 -3.69
CA THR A 164 13.01 -17.03 -3.33
C THR A 164 14.24 -17.00 -2.41
N ASP A 165 15.16 -16.07 -2.66
CA ASP A 165 16.39 -15.88 -1.88
C ASP A 165 16.13 -15.30 -0.47
N ALA A 166 14.92 -14.73 -0.26
CA ALA A 166 14.50 -14.22 1.03
C ALA A 166 13.93 -15.30 1.96
N VAL A 167 13.65 -16.51 1.46
CA VAL A 167 13.07 -17.63 2.23
C VAL A 167 14.09 -18.75 2.37
N ASN A 168 14.52 -19.00 3.60
CA ASN A 168 15.38 -20.14 3.94
C ASN A 168 14.58 -21.18 4.72
N LEU A 169 14.02 -22.16 3.99
CA LEU A 169 13.21 -23.23 4.60
C LEU A 169 14.06 -24.18 5.46
N ALA A 170 15.36 -24.33 5.20
CA ALA A 170 16.23 -25.20 5.99
C ALA A 170 16.46 -24.65 7.40
N GLU A 171 16.57 -23.33 7.53
CA GLU A 171 16.77 -22.64 8.81
C GLU A 171 15.45 -22.07 9.34
N ASN A 172 14.32 -22.25 8.64
CA ASN A 172 13.01 -21.71 8.98
C ASN A 172 13.02 -20.17 9.13
N GLU A 173 13.77 -19.48 8.27
CA GLU A 173 13.94 -18.04 8.32
C GLU A 173 13.38 -17.35 7.09
N ILE A 174 12.77 -16.18 7.31
CA ILE A 174 12.30 -15.31 6.23
C ILE A 174 12.87 -13.92 6.42
N ARG A 175 13.57 -13.43 5.41
CA ARG A 175 14.09 -12.06 5.35
C ARG A 175 13.10 -11.15 4.67
N ILE A 176 12.65 -10.12 5.38
CA ILE A 176 11.64 -9.17 4.88
C ILE A 176 12.28 -7.80 4.72
N ARG A 177 12.08 -7.22 3.54
CA ARG A 177 12.44 -5.84 3.27
C ARG A 177 11.19 -4.95 3.45
N GLY A 178 11.20 -4.12 4.49
CA GLY A 178 10.09 -3.25 4.84
C GLY A 178 10.23 -1.82 4.29
N LYS A 179 9.29 -0.95 4.67
CA LYS A 179 9.27 0.46 4.27
C LYS A 179 10.58 1.17 4.67
N GLY A 180 11.16 1.92 3.72
CA GLY A 180 12.42 2.63 3.92
C GLY A 180 13.65 1.73 3.85
N ASN A 181 13.56 0.61 3.14
CA ASN A 181 14.65 -0.36 2.95
C ASN A 181 15.16 -0.98 4.26
N LYS A 182 14.32 -1.03 5.31
CA LYS A 182 14.66 -1.71 6.56
C LYS A 182 14.42 -3.19 6.42
N GLU A 183 15.43 -3.98 6.73
CA GLU A 183 15.33 -5.43 6.72
C GLU A 183 15.06 -5.98 8.12
N ARG A 184 14.28 -7.05 8.19
CA ARG A 184 14.07 -7.85 9.39
C ARG A 184 14.04 -9.33 9.04
N ILE A 185 14.50 -10.16 9.95
CA ILE A 185 14.40 -11.62 9.86
C ILE A 185 13.23 -12.08 10.74
N ILE A 186 12.45 -12.98 10.23
CA ILE A 186 11.37 -13.65 10.96
C ILE A 186 11.77 -15.12 11.08
N GLN A 187 11.88 -15.60 12.31
CA GLN A 187 12.08 -17.00 12.61
C GLN A 187 10.73 -17.70 12.70
N LEU A 188 10.50 -18.71 11.88
CA LEU A 188 9.30 -19.54 11.95
C LEU A 188 9.49 -20.65 12.98
N THR A 189 8.57 -20.71 13.93
CA THR A 189 8.62 -21.70 15.04
C THR A 189 7.47 -22.68 15.01
N GLU A 190 6.39 -22.36 14.29
CA GLU A 190 5.18 -23.19 14.25
C GLU A 190 5.33 -24.33 13.24
N PRO A 191 5.30 -25.61 13.68
CA PRO A 191 5.50 -26.76 12.80
C PRO A 191 4.48 -26.83 11.65
N VAL A 192 3.24 -26.41 11.89
CA VAL A 192 2.17 -26.40 10.88
C VAL A 192 2.50 -25.43 9.76
N THR A 193 2.96 -24.23 10.09
CA THR A 193 3.38 -23.22 9.12
C THR A 193 4.56 -23.70 8.30
N ILE A 194 5.57 -24.32 8.95
CA ILE A 194 6.76 -24.86 8.29
C ILE A 194 6.37 -25.97 7.31
N SER A 195 5.50 -26.92 7.72
CA SER A 195 5.01 -27.99 6.84
C SER A 195 4.27 -27.42 5.64
N ALA A 196 3.35 -26.47 5.85
CA ALA A 196 2.58 -25.85 4.78
C ALA A 196 3.48 -25.15 3.73
N LEU A 197 4.54 -24.46 4.19
CA LEU A 197 5.49 -23.81 3.28
C LEU A 197 6.33 -24.81 2.50
N ASN A 198 6.77 -25.92 3.11
CA ASN A 198 7.51 -26.96 2.42
C ASN A 198 6.64 -27.66 1.36
N GLU A 199 5.41 -28.06 1.71
CA GLU A 199 4.47 -28.69 0.77
C GLU A 199 4.16 -27.78 -0.42
N TYR A 200 3.98 -26.47 -0.15
CA TYR A 200 3.80 -25.46 -1.18
C TYR A 200 5.04 -25.38 -2.07
N PHE A 201 6.24 -25.22 -1.48
CA PHE A 201 7.50 -25.10 -2.23
C PHE A 201 7.75 -26.31 -3.12
N GLU A 202 7.55 -27.52 -2.63
CA GLU A 202 7.67 -28.75 -3.42
C GLU A 202 6.71 -28.77 -4.62
N SER A 203 5.46 -28.35 -4.39
CA SER A 203 4.43 -28.35 -5.42
C SER A 203 4.60 -27.26 -6.49
N PHE A 204 5.29 -26.16 -6.17
CA PHE A 204 5.47 -25.00 -7.05
C PHE A 204 6.95 -24.74 -7.40
N SER A 205 7.84 -25.67 -7.14
CA SER A 205 9.29 -25.47 -7.27
C SER A 205 9.72 -24.93 -8.63
N GLN A 206 9.13 -25.42 -9.72
CA GLN A 206 9.45 -24.96 -11.06
C GLN A 206 9.01 -23.51 -11.29
N GLU A 207 7.77 -23.19 -10.97
CA GLU A 207 7.20 -21.84 -11.15
C GLU A 207 7.90 -20.81 -10.27
N ILE A 208 8.31 -21.20 -9.06
CA ILE A 208 9.09 -20.38 -8.13
C ILE A 208 10.46 -20.06 -8.74
N GLN A 209 11.15 -21.06 -9.30
CA GLN A 209 12.45 -20.87 -9.97
C GLN A 209 12.34 -19.98 -11.21
N ASP A 210 11.28 -20.16 -12.02
CA ASP A 210 11.07 -19.41 -13.25
C ASP A 210 10.77 -17.94 -13.00
N THR A 211 10.09 -17.61 -11.89
CA THR A 211 9.67 -16.24 -11.58
C THR A 211 10.59 -15.52 -10.60
N GLY A 212 11.32 -16.25 -9.76
CA GLY A 212 12.12 -15.70 -8.65
C GLY A 212 11.30 -15.21 -7.45
N PHE A 213 9.95 -15.29 -7.51
CA PHE A 213 9.08 -15.00 -6.38
C PHE A 213 8.68 -16.26 -5.64
N PHE A 214 8.62 -16.18 -4.30
CA PHE A 214 8.25 -17.34 -3.50
C PHE A 214 6.77 -17.71 -3.66
N PHE A 215 5.85 -16.72 -3.66
CA PHE A 215 4.43 -16.98 -3.89
C PHE A 215 4.00 -16.65 -5.32
N ILE A 216 3.40 -17.64 -5.97
CA ILE A 216 2.99 -17.58 -7.37
C ILE A 216 1.47 -17.39 -7.45
N ASN A 217 1.04 -16.46 -8.29
CA ASN A 217 -0.34 -16.28 -8.66
C ASN A 217 -0.54 -16.80 -10.09
N ASN A 218 -1.28 -17.89 -10.24
CA ASN A 218 -1.62 -18.51 -11.53
C ASN A 218 -2.82 -17.80 -12.17
#